data_5a656f80fe6ca4b3aa527cca97f978be
#
_entry.id   5a656f80fe6ca4b3aa527cca97f978be
#
_cell.length_a   1.000
_cell.length_b   1.000
_cell.length_c   1.000
_cell.angle_alpha   90.00
_cell.angle_beta   90.00
_cell.angle_gamma   90.00
#
_symmetry.space_group_name_H-M   'P 1'
#
loop_
_entity.id
_entity.type
_entity.pdbx_description
1 polymer ?
#
loop_
_entity_poly.entity_id
_entity_poly.type
_entity_poly.pdbx_seq_one_letter_code
_entity_poly.pdbx_strand_id
1 'polypeptide(L)'
;MSEKLKVGILGGTGMVGQRFISLLENHPWFEVTTIAASPRSAGKTYQEAVGDRWKMDTPMPEAVKNIVVMNVNEVEKVASEVDFVFS
;
A
#
# COMPACT_ATOMS: atom_id res chain seq x y z
N MET A 1 22.69 9.71 5.82
CA MET A 1 21.72 8.63 5.86
C MET A 1 20.31 9.18 5.77
N SER A 2 19.62 8.81 4.74
CA SER A 2 18.28 9.33 4.53
C SER A 2 17.24 8.31 4.97
N GLU A 3 16.34 8.74 5.81
CA GLU A 3 15.18 7.95 6.15
C GLU A 3 14.08 8.31 5.19
N LYS A 4 13.47 7.31 4.61
CA LYS A 4 12.34 7.54 3.73
C LYS A 4 11.10 7.87 4.56
N LEU A 5 10.26 8.73 4.02
CA LEU A 5 8.98 9.03 4.64
C LEU A 5 8.04 7.85 4.45
N LYS A 6 7.30 7.52 5.48
CA LYS A 6 6.37 6.40 5.44
C LYS A 6 5.07 6.83 4.78
N VAL A 7 4.60 6.01 3.87
CA VAL A 7 3.40 6.31 3.07
C VAL A 7 2.35 5.23 3.27
N GLY A 8 1.12 5.65 3.47
CA GLY A 8 -0.03 4.75 3.50
C GLY A 8 -0.86 4.93 2.23
N ILE A 9 -1.33 3.84 1.67
CA ILE A 9 -2.16 3.87 0.48
C ILE A 9 -3.58 3.43 0.85
N LEU A 10 -4.54 4.30 0.68
CA LEU A 10 -5.95 3.96 0.87
C LEU A 10 -6.51 3.45 -0.45
N GLY A 11 -7.21 2.33 -0.39
CA GLY A 11 -7.73 1.70 -1.59
C GLY A 11 -6.64 1.03 -2.41
N GLY A 12 -5.64 0.47 -1.74
CA GLY A 12 -4.45 -0.06 -2.40
C GLY A 12 -4.69 -1.23 -3.34
N THR A 13 -5.84 -1.90 -3.24
CA THR A 13 -6.15 -3.01 -4.14
C THR A 13 -6.77 -2.56 -5.47
N GLY A 14 -7.19 -1.29 -5.56
CA GLY A 14 -7.74 -0.74 -6.79
C GLY A 14 -6.66 -0.30 -7.76
N MET A 15 -7.06 0.07 -8.96
CA MET A 15 -6.14 0.47 -10.02
C MET A 15 -5.27 1.67 -9.64
N VAL A 16 -5.88 2.68 -9.03
CA VAL A 16 -5.14 3.88 -8.62
C VAL A 16 -4.12 3.54 -7.55
N GLY A 17 -4.52 2.75 -6.54
CA GLY A 17 -3.61 2.33 -5.49
C GLY A 17 -2.45 1.51 -6.01
N GLN A 18 -2.72 0.59 -6.94
CA GLN A 18 -1.68 -0.20 -7.58
C GLN A 18 -0.68 0.70 -8.30
N ARG A 19 -1.18 1.72 -9.00
CA ARG A 19 -0.33 2.66 -9.70
C ARG A 19 0.58 3.42 -8.74
N PHE A 20 0.04 3.90 -7.63
CA PHE A 20 0.86 4.57 -6.62
C PHE A 20 1.95 3.65 -6.09
N ILE A 21 1.60 2.42 -5.81
CA ILE A 21 2.57 1.44 -5.31
C ILE A 21 3.68 1.22 -6.32
N SER A 22 3.33 1.08 -7.59
CA SER A 22 4.31 0.89 -8.65
C SER A 22 5.21 2.11 -8.80
N LEU A 23 4.64 3.31 -8.74
CA LEU A 23 5.41 4.55 -8.89
C LEU A 23 6.33 4.80 -7.71
N LEU A 24 5.95 4.34 -6.53
CA LEU A 24 6.75 4.57 -5.32
C LEU A 24 7.76 3.47 -5.05
N GLU A 25 7.78 2.45 -5.88
CA GLU A 25 8.79 1.40 -5.76
C GLU A 25 10.18 2.00 -5.97
N ASN A 26 11.07 1.75 -5.00
CA ASN A 26 12.43 2.29 -5.06
C ASN A 26 12.52 3.82 -5.10
N HIS A 27 11.45 4.48 -4.66
CA HIS A 27 11.46 5.93 -4.58
C HIS A 27 12.47 6.38 -3.52
N PRO A 28 13.31 7.38 -3.81
CA PRO A 28 14.37 7.77 -2.87
C PRO A 28 13.87 8.43 -1.59
N TRP A 29 12.65 8.99 -1.59
CA TRP A 29 12.14 9.73 -0.43
C TRP A 29 10.92 9.10 0.22
N PHE A 30 10.21 8.22 -0.47
CA PHE A 30 8.98 7.64 0.04
C PHE A 30 9.04 6.12 0.03
N GLU A 31 8.42 5.53 1.05
CA GLU A 31 8.35 4.09 1.17
C GLU A 31 6.95 3.70 1.59
N VAL A 32 6.32 2.83 0.83
CA VAL A 32 4.99 2.34 1.19
C VAL A 32 5.14 1.34 2.32
N THR A 33 4.61 1.69 3.48
CA THR A 33 4.69 0.82 4.66
C THR A 33 3.32 0.32 5.13
N THR A 34 2.25 0.98 4.69
CA THR A 34 0.91 0.64 5.13
C THR A 34 -0.03 0.71 3.93
N ILE A 35 -0.89 -0.28 3.81
CA ILE A 35 -1.89 -0.33 2.75
C ILE A 35 -3.23 -0.60 3.41
N ALA A 36 -4.26 0.17 3.06
CA ALA A 36 -5.60 -0.04 3.55
C ALA A 36 -6.55 -0.26 2.39
N ALA A 37 -7.53 -1.09 2.59
CA ALA A 37 -8.53 -1.39 1.57
C ALA A 37 -9.86 -1.71 2.24
N SER A 38 -10.84 -2.14 1.46
CA SER A 38 -12.15 -2.48 1.97
C SER A 38 -12.06 -3.58 3.03
N PRO A 39 -13.06 -3.69 3.91
CA PRO A 39 -13.07 -4.75 4.91
C PRO A 39 -12.90 -6.16 4.34
N ARG A 40 -13.27 -6.37 3.10
CA ARG A 40 -13.10 -7.68 2.43
C ARG A 40 -11.64 -8.06 2.29
N SER A 41 -10.78 -7.07 2.09
CA SER A 41 -9.35 -7.29 1.90
C SER A 41 -8.56 -7.18 3.19
N ALA A 42 -9.13 -6.56 4.21
CA ALA A 42 -8.43 -6.33 5.47
C ALA A 42 -8.06 -7.66 6.14
N GLY A 43 -6.88 -7.69 6.73
CA GLY A 43 -6.37 -8.89 7.40
C GLY A 43 -5.61 -9.84 6.51
N LYS A 44 -5.60 -9.60 5.21
CA LYS A 44 -4.83 -10.41 4.26
C LYS A 44 -3.55 -9.66 3.90
N THR A 45 -2.54 -10.39 3.45
CA THR A 45 -1.37 -9.71 2.90
C THR A 45 -1.78 -9.04 1.58
N TYR A 46 -1.03 -8.03 1.18
CA TYR A 46 -1.34 -7.32 -0.05
C TYR A 46 -1.37 -8.27 -1.25
N GLN A 47 -0.42 -9.19 -1.30
CA GLN A 47 -0.35 -10.18 -2.35
C GLN A 47 -1.63 -11.02 -2.42
N GLU A 48 -2.13 -11.45 -1.27
CA GLU A 48 -3.37 -12.22 -1.19
C GLU A 48 -4.59 -11.38 -1.53
N ALA A 49 -4.62 -10.15 -1.05
CA ALA A 49 -5.77 -9.26 -1.27
C ALA A 49 -5.93 -8.88 -2.72
N VAL A 50 -4.83 -8.64 -3.41
CA VAL A 50 -4.85 -8.29 -4.83
C VAL A 50 -5.00 -9.53 -5.70
N GLY A 51 -4.30 -10.60 -5.35
CA GLY A 51 -4.34 -11.84 -6.14
C GLY A 51 -3.99 -11.58 -7.59
N ASP A 52 -4.87 -12.01 -8.48
CA ASP A 52 -4.68 -11.86 -9.93
C ASP A 52 -5.07 -10.49 -10.46
N ARG A 53 -5.48 -9.57 -9.57
CA ARG A 53 -5.94 -8.25 -10.00
C ARG A 53 -4.83 -7.23 -10.18
N TRP A 54 -3.58 -7.64 -9.98
CA TRP A 54 -2.43 -6.75 -10.25
C TRP A 54 -2.35 -6.51 -11.74
N LYS A 55 -2.57 -5.26 -12.15
CA LYS A 55 -2.72 -4.89 -13.57
C LYS A 55 -1.58 -4.01 -14.08
N MET A 56 -0.56 -3.78 -13.25
CA MET A 56 0.54 -2.92 -13.68
C MET A 56 1.50 -3.67 -14.59
N ASP A 57 2.22 -2.92 -15.41
CA ASP A 57 3.20 -3.49 -16.34
C ASP A 57 4.40 -4.11 -15.64
N THR A 58 4.68 -3.64 -14.43
CA THR A 58 5.78 -4.17 -13.63
C THR A 58 5.26 -5.19 -12.63
N PRO A 59 6.10 -6.13 -12.18
CA PRO A 59 5.66 -7.05 -11.14
C PRO A 59 5.41 -6.33 -9.82
N MET A 60 4.59 -6.95 -8.96
CA MET A 60 4.32 -6.39 -7.64
C MET A 60 5.62 -6.26 -6.86
N PRO A 61 5.90 -5.08 -6.27
CA PRO A 61 7.12 -4.89 -5.49
C PRO A 61 7.19 -5.83 -4.30
N GLU A 62 8.35 -6.40 -4.07
CA GLU A 62 8.56 -7.30 -2.93
C GLU A 62 8.26 -6.60 -1.61
N ALA A 63 8.56 -5.32 -1.52
CA ALA A 63 8.38 -4.56 -0.28
C ALA A 63 6.92 -4.51 0.17
N VAL A 64 5.97 -4.65 -0.74
CA VAL A 64 4.55 -4.55 -0.39
C VAL A 64 3.84 -5.89 -0.31
N LYS A 65 4.44 -6.95 -0.84
CA LYS A 65 3.77 -8.26 -0.89
C LYS A 65 3.30 -8.78 0.46
N ASN A 66 4.09 -8.56 1.48
CA ASN A 66 3.81 -9.09 2.81
C ASN A 66 3.16 -8.10 3.76
N ILE A 67 2.83 -6.91 3.27
CA ILE A 67 2.14 -5.92 4.11
C ILE A 67 0.71 -6.42 4.34
N VAL A 68 0.32 -6.50 5.61
CA VAL A 68 -1.05 -6.87 5.96
C VAL A 68 -1.96 -5.69 5.69
N VAL A 69 -2.98 -5.91 4.88
CA VAL A 69 -3.91 -4.85 4.49
C VAL A 69 -4.78 -4.46 5.68
N MET A 70 -4.86 -3.17 5.95
CA MET A 70 -5.70 -2.63 7.01
C MET A 70 -7.08 -2.26 6.46
N ASN A 71 -8.05 -2.16 7.36
CA ASN A 71 -9.39 -1.74 6.99
C ASN A 71 -9.39 -0.23 6.74
N VAL A 72 -9.87 0.20 5.59
CA VAL A 72 -9.91 1.62 5.22
C VAL A 72 -10.76 2.44 6.19
N ASN A 73 -11.69 1.80 6.90
CA ASN A 73 -12.49 2.49 7.92
C ASN A 73 -11.69 2.85 9.17
N GLU A 74 -10.50 2.32 9.29
CA GLU A 74 -9.59 2.63 10.39
C GLU A 74 -8.56 3.68 9.98
N VAL A 75 -9.03 4.73 9.32
CA VAL A 75 -8.15 5.75 8.74
C VAL A 75 -7.25 6.42 9.77
N GLU A 76 -7.75 6.62 10.98
CA GLU A 76 -6.94 7.23 12.04
C GLU A 76 -5.75 6.36 12.40
N LYS A 77 -5.96 5.06 12.46
CA LYS A 77 -4.91 4.11 12.77
C LYS A 77 -3.88 4.08 11.63
N VAL A 78 -4.36 4.09 10.39
CA VAL A 78 -3.48 4.13 9.23
C VAL A 78 -2.63 5.41 9.27
N ALA A 79 -3.27 6.54 9.50
CA ALA A 79 -2.58 7.82 9.53
C ALA A 79 -1.53 7.91 10.63
N SER A 80 -1.76 7.24 11.75
CA SER A 80 -0.81 7.27 12.87
C SER A 80 0.47 6.49 12.59
N GLU A 81 0.46 5.61 11.60
CA GLU A 81 1.61 4.77 11.29
C GLU A 81 2.44 5.30 10.13
N VAL A 82 2.00 6.36 9.48
CA VAL A 82 2.67 6.88 8.30
C VAL A 82 2.79 8.39 8.36
N ASP A 83 3.65 8.94 7.53
CA ASP A 83 3.84 10.39 7.41
C ASP A 83 2.87 11.00 6.40
N PHE A 84 2.50 10.24 5.38
CA PHE A 84 1.56 10.69 4.34
C PHE A 84 0.60 9.56 3.99
N VAL A 85 -0.59 9.95 3.58
CA VAL A 85 -1.62 9.03 3.11
C VAL A 85 -2.06 9.46 1.72
N PHE A 86 -2.09 8.53 0.79
CA PHE A 86 -2.62 8.75 -0.55
C PHE A 86 -3.90 7.96 -0.74
N SER A 87 -4.84 8.53 -1.43
CA SER A 87 -6.10 7.85 -1.72
C SER A 87 -6.55 8.08 -3.17
#